data_81a694b238a354d0796ad3c85d5909ee
#
_entry.id   81a694b238a354d0796ad3c85d5909ee
#
_cell.length_a   1.000
_cell.length_b   1.000
_cell.length_c   1.000
_cell.angle_alpha   90.00
_cell.angle_beta   90.00
_cell.angle_gamma   90.00
#
_symmetry.space_group_name_H-M   'P 1'
#
loop_
_entity.id
_entity.type
_entity.pdbx_description
1 polymer ?
#
loop_
_entity_poly.entity_id
_entity_poly.type
_entity_poly.pdbx_seq_one_letter_code
_entity_poly.pdbx_strand_id
1 'polypeptide(L)'
;MNNKNNHAVYTASPVSDYQGNPFIEALPVIFEAKDTIQAIKGTIEFKLSDRQLPNNTRAHIISQLLNNFFHPIKRHLTLEQKISIMLRKGYVGRNITTGDLNRHLQNSFEHIKSNDFNASRHTDLISTAQSLVFIGFSGSGKTTTLNRILKNYLQKIYHPEHNFTQLVYLKIDCPYNGSLKSLYLSFFSAVDRALGTNYEQQYTQKRHNEQKLLQLMGHIAHLHAIGLLVIDEIQHLMANRSKNSDEMLNFFVTLVNVYSLPIIMVGTPKASNIFERDLRSSRRAVGFGSIHWEPIKNEPAIKTPDGKVRKSEWMTFTEALWKYQWLRKADLLLSEELRQCWFDLTQGILDVTVKLFVLAQIRAIESGLERITVKLLQKTYQEDFKPIHHIIDALRSGDARRIAQYPDLITPEIDRQLLKLFSKIEESAIEQEDELAEYQGHDESIR
;
A
#
# COMPACT_ATOMS: atom_id res chain seq x y z
N MET A 1 -10.39 -26.52 -16.57
CA MET A 1 -9.51 -26.38 -15.41
C MET A 1 -10.36 -26.24 -14.16
N ASN A 2 -10.09 -27.00 -13.13
CA ASN A 2 -10.94 -27.37 -12.00
C ASN A 2 -11.70 -26.24 -11.32
N ASN A 3 -13.01 -26.13 -11.58
CA ASN A 3 -13.94 -25.18 -10.94
C ASN A 3 -14.37 -25.60 -9.51
N LYS A 4 -13.91 -26.75 -9.01
CA LYS A 4 -14.34 -27.28 -7.70
C LYS A 4 -13.67 -26.64 -6.48
N ASN A 5 -12.52 -25.95 -6.65
CA ASN A 5 -11.76 -25.39 -5.52
C ASN A 5 -12.25 -24.01 -5.01
N ASN A 6 -13.24 -23.38 -5.66
CA ASN A 6 -13.71 -22.04 -5.29
C ASN A 6 -15.16 -22.05 -4.74
N HIS A 7 -15.68 -23.20 -4.34
CA HIS A 7 -17.00 -23.27 -3.69
C HIS A 7 -16.89 -22.71 -2.27
N ALA A 8 -17.94 -22.01 -1.85
CA ALA A 8 -18.05 -21.48 -0.50
C ALA A 8 -18.00 -22.60 0.54
N VAL A 9 -17.16 -22.44 1.55
CA VAL A 9 -17.15 -23.24 2.77
C VAL A 9 -17.45 -22.28 3.90
N TYR A 10 -18.62 -22.44 4.50
CA TYR A 10 -19.10 -21.50 5.52
C TYR A 10 -18.56 -21.86 6.90
N THR A 11 -18.04 -20.88 7.60
CA THR A 11 -17.59 -20.99 8.98
C THR A 11 -18.30 -19.92 9.81
N ALA A 12 -19.06 -20.35 10.81
CA ALA A 12 -19.78 -19.42 11.68
C ALA A 12 -18.82 -18.43 12.35
N SER A 13 -19.17 -17.16 12.28
CA SER A 13 -18.35 -16.10 12.87
C SER A 13 -18.59 -15.98 14.38
N PRO A 14 -17.54 -15.75 15.20
CA PRO A 14 -17.71 -15.41 16.62
C PRO A 14 -18.26 -13.99 16.85
N VAL A 15 -18.27 -13.13 15.81
CA VAL A 15 -18.75 -11.75 15.87
C VAL A 15 -20.23 -11.72 15.45
N SER A 16 -21.11 -11.22 16.31
CA SER A 16 -22.55 -11.20 16.09
C SER A 16 -22.96 -10.52 14.78
N ASP A 17 -22.39 -9.37 14.46
CA ASP A 17 -22.68 -8.62 13.23
C ASP A 17 -22.33 -9.37 11.93
N TYR A 18 -21.54 -10.44 12.02
CA TYR A 18 -21.04 -11.21 10.88
C TYR A 18 -21.79 -12.51 10.68
N GLN A 19 -22.58 -12.95 11.67
CA GLN A 19 -23.31 -14.21 11.64
C GLN A 19 -24.44 -14.18 10.61
N GLY A 20 -24.65 -15.33 9.95
CA GLY A 20 -25.71 -15.50 8.96
C GLY A 20 -25.52 -14.68 7.68
N ASN A 21 -24.31 -14.17 7.43
CA ASN A 21 -23.96 -13.53 6.16
C ASN A 21 -23.04 -14.47 5.36
N PRO A 22 -23.53 -15.12 4.29
CA PRO A 22 -22.75 -16.09 3.52
C PRO A 22 -21.47 -15.49 2.93
N PHE A 23 -21.47 -14.19 2.57
CA PHE A 23 -20.28 -13.54 2.03
C PHE A 23 -19.18 -13.37 3.08
N ILE A 24 -19.53 -13.26 4.35
CA ILE A 24 -18.58 -13.16 5.46
C ILE A 24 -18.14 -14.55 5.92
N GLU A 25 -19.09 -15.49 6.07
CA GLU A 25 -18.81 -16.84 6.58
C GLU A 25 -18.03 -17.70 5.59
N ALA A 26 -18.02 -17.33 4.29
CA ALA A 26 -17.16 -17.96 3.28
C ALA A 26 -15.72 -17.38 3.23
N LEU A 27 -15.43 -16.30 3.96
CA LEU A 27 -14.07 -15.79 4.10
C LEU A 27 -13.27 -16.69 5.08
N PRO A 28 -11.91 -16.66 4.99
CA PRO A 28 -11.09 -17.31 5.99
C PRO A 28 -11.45 -16.84 7.40
N VAL A 29 -11.20 -17.66 8.41
CA VAL A 29 -11.36 -17.26 9.82
C VAL A 29 -10.55 -15.99 10.12
N ILE A 30 -10.96 -15.23 11.14
CA ILE A 30 -10.20 -14.06 11.59
C ILE A 30 -8.86 -14.55 12.13
N PHE A 31 -7.77 -14.09 11.54
CA PHE A 31 -6.42 -14.50 11.92
C PHE A 31 -5.97 -13.82 13.20
N GLU A 32 -5.39 -14.59 14.10
CA GLU A 32 -4.57 -14.05 15.18
C GLU A 32 -3.17 -13.65 14.65
N ALA A 33 -2.45 -12.85 15.43
CA ALA A 33 -1.13 -12.35 15.02
C ALA A 33 -0.16 -13.46 14.59
N LYS A 34 -0.21 -14.61 15.23
CA LYS A 34 0.62 -15.79 14.95
C LYS A 34 0.31 -16.39 13.58
N ASP A 35 -0.98 -16.52 13.28
CA ASP A 35 -1.47 -17.08 12.02
C ASP A 35 -1.17 -16.15 10.86
N THR A 36 -1.37 -14.84 11.07
CA THR A 36 -0.99 -13.80 10.09
C THR A 36 0.50 -13.87 9.76
N ILE A 37 1.38 -13.94 10.77
CA ILE A 37 2.83 -14.07 10.55
C ILE A 37 3.13 -15.28 9.67
N GLN A 38 2.56 -16.43 9.98
CA GLN A 38 2.79 -17.66 9.23
C GLN A 38 2.25 -17.58 7.80
N ALA A 39 1.07 -17.00 7.62
CA ALA A 39 0.39 -16.90 6.33
C ALA A 39 1.11 -15.97 5.34
N ILE A 40 1.69 -14.84 5.83
CA ILE A 40 2.36 -13.87 4.94
C ILE A 40 3.88 -14.05 4.85
N LYS A 41 4.50 -14.86 5.73
CA LYS A 41 5.95 -15.11 5.73
C LYS A 41 6.41 -15.66 4.39
N GLY A 42 7.53 -15.17 3.91
CA GLY A 42 8.18 -15.70 2.71
C GLY A 42 8.73 -17.12 2.93
N THR A 43 8.60 -17.95 1.92
CA THR A 43 9.16 -19.30 1.92
C THR A 43 10.42 -19.33 1.06
N ILE A 44 11.55 -19.65 1.69
CA ILE A 44 12.87 -19.77 1.03
C ILE A 44 13.40 -21.16 1.31
N GLU A 45 13.71 -21.86 0.25
CA GLU A 45 14.46 -23.11 0.36
C GLU A 45 15.94 -22.78 0.59
N PHE A 46 16.44 -23.14 1.76
CA PHE A 46 17.83 -22.93 2.14
C PHE A 46 18.43 -24.21 2.71
N LYS A 47 19.45 -24.71 2.01
CA LYS A 47 20.22 -25.90 2.41
C LYS A 47 21.70 -25.52 2.52
N LEU A 48 22.34 -25.87 3.61
CA LEU A 48 23.78 -25.60 3.80
C LEU A 48 24.66 -26.30 2.76
N SER A 49 24.23 -27.45 2.24
CA SER A 49 24.87 -28.17 1.15
C SER A 49 25.01 -27.38 -0.14
N ASP A 50 24.06 -26.43 -0.38
CA ASP A 50 24.04 -25.64 -1.60
C ASP A 50 25.24 -24.67 -1.69
N ARG A 51 25.91 -24.39 -0.58
CA ARG A 51 27.16 -23.62 -0.55
C ARG A 51 28.29 -24.28 -1.37
N GLN A 52 28.21 -25.57 -1.62
CA GLN A 52 29.21 -26.31 -2.38
C GLN A 52 28.90 -26.36 -3.89
N LEU A 53 27.73 -25.88 -4.29
CA LEU A 53 27.33 -25.83 -5.70
C LEU A 53 28.23 -24.89 -6.53
N PRO A 54 28.27 -25.03 -7.86
CA PRO A 54 28.96 -24.10 -8.74
C PRO A 54 28.50 -22.65 -8.58
N ASN A 55 29.39 -21.69 -8.84
CA ASN A 55 29.18 -20.29 -8.61
C ASN A 55 27.88 -19.74 -9.26
N ASN A 56 27.70 -20.04 -10.56
CA ASN A 56 26.49 -19.58 -11.27
C ASN A 56 25.21 -20.19 -10.70
N THR A 57 25.22 -21.46 -10.31
CA THR A 57 24.08 -22.12 -9.68
C THR A 57 23.71 -21.41 -8.36
N ARG A 58 24.70 -21.09 -7.53
CA ARG A 58 24.48 -20.35 -6.28
C ARG A 58 23.93 -18.95 -6.52
N ALA A 59 24.42 -18.23 -7.54
CA ALA A 59 23.91 -16.92 -7.91
C ALA A 59 22.41 -16.97 -8.27
N HIS A 60 22.00 -17.99 -9.05
CA HIS A 60 20.57 -18.21 -9.35
C HIS A 60 19.76 -18.54 -8.09
N ILE A 61 20.29 -19.38 -7.19
CA ILE A 61 19.61 -19.69 -5.92
C ILE A 61 19.49 -18.44 -5.05
N ILE A 62 20.53 -17.60 -4.95
CA ILE A 62 20.50 -16.35 -4.18
C ILE A 62 19.43 -15.40 -4.71
N SER A 63 19.22 -15.35 -6.02
CA SER A 63 18.23 -14.46 -6.64
C SER A 63 16.79 -14.72 -6.18
N GLN A 64 16.47 -15.93 -5.65
CA GLN A 64 15.15 -16.21 -5.07
C GLN A 64 14.78 -15.26 -3.93
N LEU A 65 15.76 -14.68 -3.23
CA LEU A 65 15.53 -13.73 -2.15
C LEU A 65 14.77 -12.49 -2.65
N LEU A 66 14.97 -12.06 -3.89
CA LEU A 66 14.31 -10.89 -4.47
C LEU A 66 12.77 -11.01 -4.49
N ASN A 67 12.26 -12.21 -4.69
CA ASN A 67 10.84 -12.47 -4.84
C ASN A 67 10.22 -13.19 -3.63
N ASN A 68 10.99 -14.06 -2.98
CA ASN A 68 10.46 -15.00 -1.99
C ASN A 68 10.72 -14.54 -0.55
N PHE A 69 11.77 -13.73 -0.31
CA PHE A 69 12.03 -13.23 1.04
C PHE A 69 10.94 -12.25 1.46
N PHE A 70 10.30 -12.54 2.58
CA PHE A 70 9.39 -11.64 3.25
C PHE A 70 9.39 -11.93 4.74
N HIS A 71 9.83 -10.96 5.52
CA HIS A 71 9.84 -11.05 6.97
C HIS A 71 8.72 -10.20 7.55
N PRO A 72 7.67 -10.82 8.16
CA PRO A 72 6.57 -10.09 8.76
C PRO A 72 7.05 -9.21 9.92
N ILE A 73 6.62 -7.95 9.94
CA ILE A 73 6.85 -7.00 11.04
C ILE A 73 5.50 -6.45 11.51
N LYS A 74 5.47 -5.76 12.66
CA LYS A 74 4.23 -5.34 13.33
C LYS A 74 3.25 -4.62 12.41
N ARG A 75 3.72 -3.71 11.56
CA ARG A 75 2.86 -2.95 10.63
C ARG A 75 2.14 -3.82 9.58
N HIS A 76 2.72 -4.97 9.20
CA HIS A 76 2.06 -5.94 8.32
C HIS A 76 0.82 -6.55 9.01
N LEU A 77 0.92 -6.86 10.30
CA LEU A 77 -0.19 -7.41 11.09
C LEU A 77 -1.32 -6.39 11.22
N THR A 78 -0.98 -5.13 11.49
CA THR A 78 -1.96 -4.04 11.56
C THR A 78 -2.68 -3.83 10.22
N LEU A 79 -1.97 -3.92 9.09
CA LEU A 79 -2.57 -3.79 7.77
C LEU A 79 -3.50 -4.97 7.45
N GLU A 80 -3.08 -6.20 7.76
CA GLU A 80 -3.94 -7.39 7.61
C GLU A 80 -5.23 -7.25 8.42
N GLN A 81 -5.13 -6.90 9.70
CA GLN A 81 -6.28 -6.69 10.56
C GLN A 81 -7.25 -5.63 9.99
N LYS A 82 -6.72 -4.51 9.48
CA LYS A 82 -7.54 -3.49 8.82
C LYS A 82 -8.25 -4.02 7.58
N ILE A 83 -7.56 -4.76 6.72
CA ILE A 83 -8.14 -5.38 5.52
C ILE A 83 -9.23 -6.38 5.90
N SER A 84 -8.97 -7.23 6.88
CA SER A 84 -9.91 -8.21 7.42
C SER A 84 -11.20 -7.56 7.92
N ILE A 85 -11.08 -6.46 8.67
CA ILE A 85 -12.23 -5.68 9.17
C ILE A 85 -12.98 -5.03 8.00
N MET A 86 -12.27 -4.36 7.08
CA MET A 86 -12.88 -3.65 5.95
C MET A 86 -13.70 -4.59 5.06
N LEU A 87 -13.15 -5.78 4.73
CA LEU A 87 -13.85 -6.79 3.96
C LEU A 87 -15.17 -7.20 4.64
N ARG A 88 -15.12 -7.57 5.91
CA ARG A 88 -16.29 -8.06 6.65
C ARG A 88 -17.31 -6.95 6.88
N LYS A 89 -16.88 -5.78 7.38
CA LYS A 89 -17.79 -4.64 7.59
C LYS A 89 -18.45 -4.19 6.28
N GLY A 90 -17.72 -4.23 5.15
CA GLY A 90 -18.29 -3.92 3.85
C GLY A 90 -19.41 -4.88 3.42
N TYR A 91 -19.43 -6.12 3.91
CA TYR A 91 -20.49 -7.08 3.62
C TYR A 91 -21.66 -7.03 4.62
N VAL A 92 -21.52 -6.45 5.81
CA VAL A 92 -22.61 -6.38 6.81
C VAL A 92 -23.87 -5.79 6.20
N GLY A 93 -23.77 -4.66 5.47
CA GLY A 93 -24.91 -4.02 4.81
C GLY A 93 -25.25 -4.59 3.42
N ARG A 94 -24.64 -5.71 2.99
CA ARG A 94 -24.84 -6.31 1.66
C ARG A 94 -25.08 -7.81 1.75
N ASN A 95 -25.88 -8.23 2.73
CA ASN A 95 -26.21 -9.64 2.92
C ASN A 95 -27.19 -10.13 1.83
N ILE A 96 -26.90 -11.27 1.21
CA ILE A 96 -27.74 -11.87 0.18
C ILE A 96 -29.00 -12.52 0.79
N THR A 97 -28.92 -13.07 2.00
CA THR A 97 -30.03 -13.77 2.66
C THR A 97 -31.12 -12.83 3.18
N THR A 98 -30.74 -11.61 3.60
CA THR A 98 -31.68 -10.58 4.08
C THR A 98 -32.25 -9.71 2.96
N GLY A 99 -31.76 -9.91 1.72
CA GLY A 99 -32.15 -9.11 0.55
C GLY A 99 -31.46 -7.75 0.46
N ASP A 100 -30.52 -7.44 1.34
CA ASP A 100 -29.80 -6.14 1.32
C ASP A 100 -29.04 -5.94 0.00
N LEU A 101 -28.36 -6.97 -0.49
CA LEU A 101 -27.67 -6.90 -1.77
C LEU A 101 -28.65 -6.58 -2.92
N ASN A 102 -29.83 -7.18 -2.92
CA ASN A 102 -30.85 -6.92 -3.97
C ASN A 102 -31.35 -5.48 -3.92
N ARG A 103 -31.53 -4.90 -2.73
CA ARG A 103 -31.89 -3.49 -2.56
C ARG A 103 -30.79 -2.56 -3.11
N HIS A 104 -29.53 -2.86 -2.84
CA HIS A 104 -28.40 -2.13 -3.44
C HIS A 104 -28.37 -2.25 -4.98
N LEU A 105 -28.63 -3.44 -5.53
CA LEU A 105 -28.73 -3.65 -6.97
C LEU A 105 -29.87 -2.84 -7.58
N GLN A 106 -31.04 -2.77 -6.95
CA GLN A 106 -32.15 -1.96 -7.40
C GLN A 106 -31.81 -0.46 -7.39
N ASN A 107 -31.22 0.05 -6.33
CA ASN A 107 -30.77 1.44 -6.26
C ASN A 107 -29.74 1.76 -7.36
N SER A 108 -28.73 0.91 -7.55
CA SER A 108 -27.74 1.14 -8.59
C SER A 108 -28.33 1.08 -10.01
N PHE A 109 -29.36 0.26 -10.22
CA PHE A 109 -30.10 0.24 -11.49
C PHE A 109 -30.88 1.55 -11.73
N GLU A 110 -31.55 2.08 -10.69
CA GLU A 110 -32.23 3.39 -10.82
C GLU A 110 -31.24 4.53 -11.10
N HIS A 111 -30.05 4.54 -10.50
CA HIS A 111 -28.98 5.50 -10.85
C HIS A 111 -28.66 5.46 -12.33
N ILE A 112 -28.53 4.24 -12.91
CA ILE A 112 -28.24 4.06 -14.33
C ILE A 112 -29.41 4.53 -15.22
N LYS A 113 -30.65 4.24 -14.81
CA LYS A 113 -31.86 4.54 -15.57
C LYS A 113 -32.18 6.04 -15.59
N SER A 114 -32.11 6.68 -14.45
CA SER A 114 -32.42 8.11 -14.29
C SER A 114 -31.24 9.03 -14.60
N ASN A 115 -30.03 8.48 -14.67
CA ASN A 115 -28.77 9.22 -14.73
C ASN A 115 -28.57 10.19 -13.52
N ASP A 116 -29.15 9.84 -12.37
CA ASP A 116 -29.07 10.58 -11.11
C ASP A 116 -28.61 9.67 -9.96
N PHE A 117 -27.62 10.10 -9.19
CA PHE A 117 -27.12 9.36 -8.02
C PHE A 117 -28.05 9.42 -6.81
N ASN A 118 -29.03 10.34 -6.80
CA ASN A 118 -30.00 10.48 -5.73
C ASN A 118 -31.28 9.66 -5.99
N ALA A 119 -31.46 9.12 -7.20
CA ALA A 119 -32.63 8.33 -7.58
C ALA A 119 -32.56 6.92 -6.96
N SER A 120 -32.91 6.80 -5.71
CA SER A 120 -32.90 5.51 -4.98
C SER A 120 -34.33 5.07 -4.65
N ARG A 121 -34.62 3.78 -4.81
CA ARG A 121 -35.87 3.15 -4.36
C ARG A 121 -35.88 2.89 -2.87
N HIS A 122 -34.73 2.59 -2.32
CA HIS A 122 -34.53 2.26 -0.91
C HIS A 122 -33.63 3.33 -0.28
N THR A 123 -34.21 4.14 0.60
CA THR A 123 -33.51 5.25 1.28
C THR A 123 -32.98 4.87 2.66
N ASP A 124 -33.34 3.70 3.15
CA ASP A 124 -32.96 3.12 4.44
C ASP A 124 -31.60 2.41 4.41
N LEU A 125 -30.99 2.23 3.23
CA LEU A 125 -29.71 1.57 3.09
C LEU A 125 -28.58 2.50 3.53
N ILE A 126 -27.87 2.06 4.57
CA ILE A 126 -26.69 2.78 5.08
C ILE A 126 -25.45 2.01 4.65
N SER A 127 -24.48 2.71 4.04
CA SER A 127 -23.20 2.11 3.71
C SER A 127 -22.41 1.77 4.97
N THR A 128 -21.96 0.52 5.07
CA THR A 128 -21.02 0.04 6.09
C THR A 128 -19.57 -0.04 5.54
N ALA A 129 -19.38 0.32 4.27
CA ALA A 129 -18.09 0.32 3.62
C ALA A 129 -17.18 1.42 4.19
N GLN A 130 -15.90 1.15 4.15
CA GLN A 130 -14.87 2.05 4.65
C GLN A 130 -13.77 2.23 3.60
N SER A 131 -13.01 3.31 3.74
CA SER A 131 -11.84 3.60 2.93
C SER A 131 -10.59 3.67 3.78
N LEU A 132 -9.47 3.25 3.21
CA LEU A 132 -8.15 3.30 3.83
C LEU A 132 -7.16 3.94 2.86
N VAL A 133 -6.41 4.92 3.33
CA VAL A 133 -5.29 5.52 2.60
C VAL A 133 -3.99 4.85 3.02
N PHE A 134 -3.22 4.35 2.08
CA PHE A 134 -1.98 3.63 2.32
C PHE A 134 -0.83 4.28 1.55
N ILE A 135 -0.13 5.19 2.20
CA ILE A 135 0.93 6.01 1.61
C ILE A 135 2.30 5.53 2.09
N GLY A 136 3.26 5.50 1.19
CA GLY A 136 4.65 5.18 1.57
C GLY A 136 5.61 5.28 0.39
N PHE A 137 6.89 5.28 0.69
CA PHE A 137 7.96 5.40 -0.29
C PHE A 137 7.89 4.34 -1.38
N SER A 138 8.37 4.68 -2.56
CA SER A 138 8.63 3.66 -3.59
C SER A 138 9.67 2.67 -3.06
N GLY A 139 9.47 1.36 -3.34
CA GLY A 139 10.34 0.31 -2.82
C GLY A 139 10.18 -0.02 -1.32
N SER A 140 9.25 0.62 -0.59
CA SER A 140 8.98 0.30 0.82
C SER A 140 8.21 -1.01 1.06
N GLY A 141 7.79 -1.70 -0.01
CA GLY A 141 7.12 -3.00 0.07
C GLY A 141 5.59 -2.96 0.16
N LYS A 142 4.93 -1.84 -0.11
CA LYS A 142 3.46 -1.67 -0.07
C LYS A 142 2.72 -2.72 -0.90
N THR A 143 2.97 -2.72 -2.19
CA THR A 143 2.33 -3.63 -3.16
C THR A 143 2.63 -5.10 -2.84
N THR A 144 3.86 -5.41 -2.46
CA THR A 144 4.26 -6.77 -2.04
C THR A 144 3.49 -7.22 -0.80
N THR A 145 3.35 -6.34 0.19
CA THR A 145 2.60 -6.63 1.43
C THR A 145 1.13 -6.87 1.13
N LEU A 146 0.50 -5.98 0.35
CA LEU A 146 -0.91 -6.13 -0.05
C LEU A 146 -1.14 -7.43 -0.80
N ASN A 147 -0.30 -7.74 -1.78
CA ASN A 147 -0.43 -8.98 -2.55
C ASN A 147 -0.28 -10.23 -1.66
N ARG A 148 0.59 -10.20 -0.64
CA ARG A 148 0.75 -11.33 0.29
C ARG A 148 -0.46 -11.46 1.23
N ILE A 149 -1.00 -10.36 1.73
CA ILE A 149 -2.21 -10.39 2.56
C ILE A 149 -3.40 -10.88 1.73
N LEU A 150 -3.62 -10.31 0.55
CA LEU A 150 -4.75 -10.67 -0.32
C LEU A 150 -4.69 -12.12 -0.80
N LYS A 151 -3.50 -12.71 -0.93
CA LYS A 151 -3.33 -14.13 -1.25
C LYS A 151 -3.99 -15.08 -0.25
N ASN A 152 -4.22 -14.65 0.99
CA ASN A 152 -4.90 -15.46 2.00
C ASN A 152 -6.41 -15.53 1.77
N TYR A 153 -6.95 -14.72 0.87
CA TYR A 153 -8.36 -14.70 0.48
C TYR A 153 -8.51 -15.28 -0.92
N LEU A 154 -9.49 -16.15 -1.13
CA LEU A 154 -9.88 -16.54 -2.48
C LEU A 154 -10.42 -15.29 -3.21
N GLN A 155 -9.90 -14.99 -4.39
CA GLN A 155 -10.34 -13.83 -5.14
C GLN A 155 -11.81 -13.93 -5.52
N LYS A 156 -12.27 -15.12 -5.91
CA LYS A 156 -13.68 -15.41 -6.21
C LYS A 156 -14.16 -16.64 -5.47
N ILE A 157 -15.40 -16.57 -4.97
CA ILE A 157 -16.06 -17.65 -4.25
C ILE A 157 -17.43 -17.86 -4.90
N TYR A 158 -17.73 -19.11 -5.26
CA TYR A 158 -19.04 -19.49 -5.76
C TYR A 158 -19.90 -20.03 -4.60
N HIS A 159 -21.09 -19.48 -4.46
CA HIS A 159 -22.09 -19.85 -3.46
C HIS A 159 -23.19 -20.70 -4.12
N PRO A 160 -23.12 -22.04 -4.05
CA PRO A 160 -24.06 -22.92 -4.75
C PRO A 160 -25.53 -22.71 -4.34
N GLU A 161 -25.78 -22.49 -3.06
CA GLU A 161 -27.14 -22.30 -2.50
C GLU A 161 -27.82 -21.04 -3.03
N HIS A 162 -27.05 -20.03 -3.43
CA HIS A 162 -27.52 -18.75 -3.95
C HIS A 162 -27.30 -18.59 -5.45
N ASN A 163 -26.70 -19.59 -6.10
CA ASN A 163 -26.25 -19.50 -7.51
C ASN A 163 -25.52 -18.16 -7.79
N PHE A 164 -24.59 -17.79 -6.90
CA PHE A 164 -23.96 -16.47 -6.92
C PHE A 164 -22.42 -16.57 -6.86
N THR A 165 -21.73 -15.73 -7.62
CA THR A 165 -20.26 -15.61 -7.58
C THR A 165 -19.85 -14.30 -6.93
N GLN A 166 -19.28 -14.39 -5.74
CA GLN A 166 -18.71 -13.31 -4.97
C GLN A 166 -17.29 -13.01 -5.49
N LEU A 167 -16.97 -11.74 -5.75
CA LEU A 167 -15.62 -11.26 -6.02
C LEU A 167 -15.06 -10.60 -4.76
N VAL A 168 -14.27 -11.35 -3.97
CA VAL A 168 -13.84 -10.92 -2.63
C VAL A 168 -12.97 -9.66 -2.71
N TYR A 169 -12.05 -9.58 -3.65
CA TYR A 169 -11.25 -8.38 -3.86
C TYR A 169 -10.92 -8.17 -5.34
N LEU A 170 -10.73 -6.92 -5.69
CA LEU A 170 -10.24 -6.51 -6.99
C LEU A 170 -9.07 -5.52 -6.79
N LYS A 171 -7.98 -5.75 -7.49
CA LYS A 171 -6.85 -4.82 -7.51
C LYS A 171 -6.68 -4.23 -8.90
N ILE A 172 -6.57 -2.91 -8.98
CA ILE A 172 -6.28 -2.16 -10.20
C ILE A 172 -5.15 -1.18 -9.95
N ASP A 173 -4.38 -0.90 -10.98
CA ASP A 173 -3.38 0.15 -10.97
C ASP A 173 -3.96 1.41 -11.60
N CYS A 174 -3.67 2.56 -11.00
CA CYS A 174 -4.09 3.84 -11.54
C CYS A 174 -3.35 4.11 -12.86
N PRO A 175 -4.07 4.45 -13.95
CA PRO A 175 -3.44 4.78 -15.23
C PRO A 175 -2.49 5.97 -15.09
N TYR A 176 -1.31 5.90 -15.71
CA TYR A 176 -0.27 6.93 -15.65
C TYR A 176 -0.71 8.31 -16.17
N ASN A 177 -1.74 8.36 -17.05
CA ASN A 177 -2.31 9.59 -17.56
C ASN A 177 -3.30 10.28 -16.59
N GLY A 178 -3.57 9.69 -15.43
CA GLY A 178 -4.47 10.22 -14.41
C GLY A 178 -5.93 10.38 -14.86
N SER A 179 -6.36 9.69 -15.91
CA SER A 179 -7.73 9.78 -16.42
C SER A 179 -8.68 8.89 -15.62
N LEU A 180 -9.75 9.47 -15.05
CA LEU A 180 -10.82 8.69 -14.41
C LEU A 180 -11.48 7.74 -15.41
N LYS A 181 -11.68 8.17 -16.67
CA LYS A 181 -12.22 7.29 -17.72
C LYS A 181 -11.34 6.04 -17.90
N SER A 182 -10.02 6.21 -17.95
CA SER A 182 -9.09 5.07 -18.04
C SER A 182 -9.14 4.19 -16.79
N LEU A 183 -9.36 4.78 -15.61
CA LEU A 183 -9.51 4.03 -14.35
C LEU A 183 -10.78 3.16 -14.36
N TYR A 184 -11.91 3.68 -14.87
CA TYR A 184 -13.13 2.87 -15.04
C TYR A 184 -12.90 1.68 -15.99
N LEU A 185 -12.21 1.91 -17.11
CA LEU A 185 -11.89 0.84 -18.06
C LEU A 185 -10.95 -0.20 -17.43
N SER A 186 -9.95 0.24 -16.66
CA SER A 186 -9.08 -0.67 -15.88
C SER A 186 -9.88 -1.52 -14.89
N PHE A 187 -10.90 -0.95 -14.26
CA PHE A 187 -11.80 -1.69 -13.38
C PHE A 187 -12.57 -2.76 -14.15
N PHE A 188 -13.22 -2.42 -15.26
CA PHE A 188 -13.96 -3.39 -16.07
C PHE A 188 -13.07 -4.50 -16.60
N SER A 189 -11.89 -4.15 -17.11
CA SER A 189 -10.87 -5.11 -17.56
C SER A 189 -10.43 -6.06 -16.43
N ALA A 190 -10.27 -5.54 -15.22
CA ALA A 190 -9.90 -6.37 -14.07
C ALA A 190 -11.03 -7.32 -13.65
N VAL A 191 -12.29 -6.88 -13.70
CA VAL A 191 -13.46 -7.75 -13.47
C VAL A 191 -13.53 -8.84 -14.54
N ASP A 192 -13.35 -8.48 -15.83
CA ASP A 192 -13.36 -9.41 -16.94
C ASP A 192 -12.30 -10.51 -16.78
N ARG A 193 -11.08 -10.14 -16.38
CA ARG A 193 -10.01 -11.11 -16.10
C ARG A 193 -10.35 -12.05 -14.95
N ALA A 194 -11.01 -11.54 -13.90
CA ALA A 194 -11.34 -12.34 -12.72
C ALA A 194 -12.51 -13.31 -12.97
N LEU A 195 -13.50 -12.89 -13.75
CA LEU A 195 -14.77 -13.59 -13.91
C LEU A 195 -14.96 -14.22 -15.29
N GLY A 196 -14.21 -13.79 -16.31
CA GLY A 196 -14.38 -14.21 -17.70
C GLY A 196 -15.53 -13.49 -18.40
N THR A 197 -15.85 -12.28 -17.98
CA THR A 197 -16.87 -11.40 -18.59
C THR A 197 -16.27 -10.54 -19.71
N ASN A 198 -17.04 -9.62 -20.30
CA ASN A 198 -16.60 -8.75 -21.40
C ASN A 198 -17.07 -7.29 -21.22
N TYR A 199 -17.13 -6.81 -19.98
CA TYR A 199 -17.62 -5.47 -19.64
C TYR A 199 -16.78 -4.36 -20.26
N GLU A 200 -15.45 -4.51 -20.30
CA GLU A 200 -14.56 -3.51 -20.92
C GLU A 200 -14.94 -3.27 -22.38
N GLN A 201 -15.08 -4.34 -23.17
CA GLN A 201 -15.48 -4.22 -24.58
C GLN A 201 -16.87 -3.62 -24.71
N GLN A 202 -17.82 -4.08 -23.90
CA GLN A 202 -19.22 -3.64 -23.95
C GLN A 202 -19.38 -2.14 -23.65
N TYR A 203 -18.58 -1.59 -22.72
CA TYR A 203 -18.70 -0.20 -22.30
C TYR A 203 -17.73 0.73 -23.03
N THR A 204 -16.67 0.23 -23.65
CA THR A 204 -15.78 1.01 -24.52
C THR A 204 -16.44 1.35 -25.85
N GLN A 205 -17.21 0.43 -26.43
CA GLN A 205 -17.88 0.62 -27.71
C GLN A 205 -18.95 1.74 -27.70
N LYS A 206 -19.55 1.99 -26.54
CA LYS A 206 -20.52 3.07 -26.32
C LYS A 206 -19.81 4.31 -25.81
N ARG A 207 -20.07 5.48 -26.42
CA ARG A 207 -19.54 6.77 -25.93
C ARG A 207 -20.23 7.19 -24.63
N HIS A 208 -19.86 6.55 -23.51
CA HIS A 208 -20.32 6.93 -22.19
C HIS A 208 -19.54 8.12 -21.64
N ASN A 209 -20.22 9.03 -20.95
CA ASN A 209 -19.59 10.04 -20.12
C ASN A 209 -19.06 9.42 -18.81
N GLU A 210 -18.22 10.15 -18.07
CA GLU A 210 -17.61 9.67 -16.83
C GLU A 210 -18.63 9.32 -15.76
N GLN A 211 -19.70 10.12 -15.64
CA GLN A 211 -20.79 9.85 -14.70
C GLN A 211 -21.45 8.49 -14.95
N LYS A 212 -21.74 8.19 -16.23
CA LYS A 212 -22.33 6.90 -16.63
C LYS A 212 -21.39 5.73 -16.35
N LEU A 213 -20.08 5.91 -16.59
CA LEU A 213 -19.09 4.88 -16.30
C LEU A 213 -19.00 4.62 -14.80
N LEU A 214 -19.07 5.64 -13.95
CA LEU A 214 -19.10 5.49 -12.51
C LEU A 214 -20.37 4.74 -12.03
N GLN A 215 -21.53 5.05 -12.61
CA GLN A 215 -22.78 4.32 -12.32
C GLN A 215 -22.67 2.84 -12.70
N LEU A 216 -22.12 2.54 -13.86
CA LEU A 216 -21.88 1.17 -14.33
C LEU A 216 -20.88 0.44 -13.43
N MET A 217 -19.79 1.11 -13.02
CA MET A 217 -18.81 0.57 -12.08
C MET A 217 -19.45 0.18 -10.74
N GLY A 218 -20.29 1.06 -10.18
CA GLY A 218 -21.02 0.79 -8.94
C GLY A 218 -21.99 -0.37 -9.07
N HIS A 219 -22.73 -0.43 -10.18
CA HIS A 219 -23.66 -1.53 -10.46
C HIS A 219 -22.93 -2.89 -10.58
N ILE A 220 -21.83 -2.93 -11.31
CA ILE A 220 -20.98 -4.13 -11.43
C ILE A 220 -20.39 -4.54 -10.06
N ALA A 221 -20.03 -3.56 -9.23
CA ALA A 221 -19.54 -3.85 -7.88
C ALA A 221 -20.60 -4.57 -7.02
N HIS A 222 -21.87 -4.17 -7.14
CA HIS A 222 -22.98 -4.89 -6.47
C HIS A 222 -23.31 -6.21 -7.15
N LEU A 223 -23.34 -6.27 -8.47
CA LEU A 223 -23.67 -7.47 -9.24
C LEU A 223 -22.77 -8.66 -8.92
N HIS A 224 -21.52 -8.38 -8.59
CA HIS A 224 -20.53 -9.40 -8.21
C HIS A 224 -20.14 -9.33 -6.72
N ALA A 225 -20.89 -8.60 -5.90
CA ALA A 225 -20.62 -8.40 -4.47
C ALA A 225 -19.13 -8.17 -4.20
N ILE A 226 -18.51 -7.18 -4.89
CA ILE A 226 -17.08 -6.89 -4.71
C ILE A 226 -16.84 -6.46 -3.26
N GLY A 227 -15.98 -7.23 -2.55
CA GLY A 227 -15.71 -7.01 -1.13
C GLY A 227 -14.76 -5.88 -0.85
N LEU A 228 -13.71 -5.77 -1.66
CA LEU A 228 -12.67 -4.75 -1.52
C LEU A 228 -12.10 -4.35 -2.88
N LEU A 229 -12.02 -3.07 -3.13
CA LEU A 229 -11.30 -2.52 -4.27
C LEU A 229 -9.98 -1.90 -3.80
N VAL A 230 -8.86 -2.37 -4.34
CA VAL A 230 -7.54 -1.80 -4.13
C VAL A 230 -7.14 -1.01 -5.37
N ILE A 231 -6.87 0.28 -5.20
CA ILE A 231 -6.41 1.16 -6.27
C ILE A 231 -4.97 1.54 -5.95
N ASP A 232 -4.03 0.97 -6.71
CA ASP A 232 -2.58 1.21 -6.52
C ASP A 232 -2.11 2.39 -7.39
N GLU A 233 -0.99 3.01 -7.02
CA GLU A 233 -0.35 4.12 -7.74
C GLU A 233 -1.25 5.36 -7.91
N ILE A 234 -2.07 5.69 -6.88
CA ILE A 234 -3.04 6.81 -6.95
C ILE A 234 -2.41 8.17 -7.22
N GLN A 235 -1.09 8.37 -6.99
CA GLN A 235 -0.40 9.62 -7.33
C GLN A 235 -0.47 9.94 -8.83
N HIS A 236 -0.73 8.96 -9.70
CA HIS A 236 -0.93 9.22 -11.12
C HIS A 236 -2.18 10.06 -11.41
N LEU A 237 -3.19 10.03 -10.51
CA LEU A 237 -4.36 10.90 -10.62
C LEU A 237 -3.98 12.39 -10.56
N MET A 238 -2.84 12.72 -9.93
CA MET A 238 -2.31 14.08 -9.87
C MET A 238 -1.58 14.53 -11.14
N ALA A 239 -1.29 13.60 -12.07
CA ALA A 239 -0.62 13.94 -13.32
C ALA A 239 -1.52 14.78 -14.25
N ASN A 240 -2.83 14.68 -14.10
CA ASN A 240 -3.79 15.45 -14.88
C ASN A 240 -4.09 16.79 -14.19
N ARG A 241 -3.35 17.85 -14.59
CA ARG A 241 -3.49 19.22 -14.03
C ARG A 241 -4.86 19.87 -14.27
N SER A 242 -5.67 19.35 -15.20
CA SER A 242 -6.99 19.90 -15.54
C SER A 242 -8.10 19.42 -14.59
N LYS A 243 -7.88 18.39 -13.77
CA LYS A 243 -8.87 17.86 -12.83
C LYS A 243 -8.57 18.34 -11.40
N ASN A 244 -9.59 18.85 -10.74
CA ASN A 244 -9.50 19.28 -9.34
C ASN A 244 -9.41 18.06 -8.42
N SER A 245 -8.64 18.18 -7.33
CA SER A 245 -8.59 17.19 -6.25
C SER A 245 -9.99 16.81 -5.73
N ASP A 246 -10.94 17.77 -5.79
CA ASP A 246 -12.33 17.58 -5.37
C ASP A 246 -13.08 16.53 -6.21
N GLU A 247 -12.83 16.49 -7.52
CA GLU A 247 -13.43 15.48 -8.42
C GLU A 247 -12.94 14.07 -8.04
N MET A 248 -11.65 13.95 -7.72
CA MET A 248 -11.06 12.68 -7.28
C MET A 248 -11.59 12.24 -5.91
N LEU A 249 -11.68 13.19 -4.96
CA LEU A 249 -12.27 12.91 -3.65
C LEU A 249 -13.73 12.50 -3.77
N ASN A 250 -14.51 13.19 -4.59
CA ASN A 250 -15.91 12.87 -4.83
C ASN A 250 -16.06 11.47 -5.46
N PHE A 251 -15.16 11.08 -6.37
CA PHE A 251 -15.13 9.72 -6.91
C PHE A 251 -14.98 8.67 -5.80
N PHE A 252 -13.97 8.81 -4.92
CA PHE A 252 -13.76 7.86 -3.82
C PHE A 252 -14.93 7.86 -2.82
N VAL A 253 -15.42 9.04 -2.47
CA VAL A 253 -16.59 9.21 -1.57
C VAL A 253 -17.83 8.54 -2.15
N THR A 254 -18.06 8.65 -3.46
CA THR A 254 -19.20 8.01 -4.14
C THR A 254 -19.08 6.49 -4.10
N LEU A 255 -17.89 5.93 -4.34
CA LEU A 255 -17.68 4.48 -4.26
C LEU A 255 -18.03 3.92 -2.87
N VAL A 256 -17.60 4.62 -1.82
CA VAL A 256 -17.79 4.17 -0.44
C VAL A 256 -19.24 4.40 0.03
N ASN A 257 -19.76 5.60 -0.15
CA ASN A 257 -21.03 5.98 0.47
C ASN A 257 -22.25 5.60 -0.37
N VAL A 258 -22.16 5.74 -1.71
CA VAL A 258 -23.29 5.43 -2.59
C VAL A 258 -23.29 3.96 -2.99
N TYR A 259 -22.11 3.42 -3.32
CA TYR A 259 -22.02 2.03 -3.78
C TYR A 259 -21.56 1.05 -2.71
N SER A 260 -21.41 1.48 -1.47
CA SER A 260 -21.01 0.60 -0.33
C SER A 260 -19.82 -0.29 -0.65
N LEU A 261 -18.85 0.23 -1.44
CA LEU A 261 -17.66 -0.48 -1.88
C LEU A 261 -16.46 -0.07 -1.01
N PRO A 262 -15.92 -0.96 -0.17
CA PRO A 262 -14.69 -0.68 0.56
C PRO A 262 -13.52 -0.47 -0.39
N ILE A 263 -12.70 0.57 -0.14
CA ILE A 263 -11.56 0.90 -0.98
C ILE A 263 -10.27 1.06 -0.18
N ILE A 264 -9.16 0.58 -0.74
CA ILE A 264 -7.81 0.91 -0.29
C ILE A 264 -7.13 1.71 -1.39
N MET A 265 -6.73 2.91 -1.06
CA MET A 265 -6.00 3.82 -1.94
C MET A 265 -4.52 3.75 -1.60
N VAL A 266 -3.71 3.26 -2.54
CA VAL A 266 -2.28 3.02 -2.33
C VAL A 266 -1.48 3.98 -3.18
N GLY A 267 -0.48 4.63 -2.59
CA GLY A 267 0.35 5.56 -3.34
C GLY A 267 1.65 5.96 -2.65
N THR A 268 2.38 6.85 -3.30
CA THR A 268 3.55 7.51 -2.72
C THR A 268 3.11 8.76 -1.93
N PRO A 269 4.00 9.37 -1.12
CA PRO A 269 3.70 10.61 -0.39
C PRO A 269 3.16 11.74 -1.27
N LYS A 270 3.53 11.79 -2.55
CA LYS A 270 2.97 12.73 -3.52
C LYS A 270 1.44 12.68 -3.62
N ALA A 271 0.83 11.53 -3.32
CA ALA A 271 -0.61 11.36 -3.32
C ALA A 271 -1.30 12.06 -2.14
N SER A 272 -0.58 12.43 -1.06
CA SER A 272 -1.16 13.10 0.12
C SER A 272 -1.89 14.38 -0.26
N ASN A 273 -1.41 15.10 -1.25
CA ASN A 273 -2.04 16.34 -1.76
C ASN A 273 -3.49 16.15 -2.25
N ILE A 274 -3.92 14.90 -2.57
CA ILE A 274 -5.32 14.61 -2.92
C ILE A 274 -6.23 14.81 -1.70
N PHE A 275 -5.71 14.54 -0.50
CA PHE A 275 -6.47 14.47 0.75
C PHE A 275 -6.36 15.72 1.64
N GLU A 276 -5.44 16.66 1.34
CA GLU A 276 -5.11 17.78 2.24
C GLU A 276 -5.99 19.02 2.07
N ARG A 277 -6.65 19.18 0.92
CA ARG A 277 -7.32 20.43 0.55
C ARG A 277 -8.68 20.67 1.20
N ASP A 278 -9.43 19.62 1.55
CA ASP A 278 -10.75 19.75 2.18
C ASP A 278 -10.94 18.75 3.32
N LEU A 279 -11.00 19.28 4.54
CA LEU A 279 -11.21 18.49 5.76
C LEU A 279 -12.51 17.67 5.76
N ARG A 280 -13.59 18.16 5.13
CA ARG A 280 -14.88 17.48 5.11
C ARG A 280 -14.86 16.29 4.16
N SER A 281 -14.37 16.48 2.96
CA SER A 281 -14.26 15.43 1.93
C SER A 281 -13.16 14.44 2.29
N SER A 282 -12.03 14.92 2.85
CA SER A 282 -10.93 14.09 3.33
C SER A 282 -11.35 13.16 4.46
N ARG A 283 -12.15 13.62 5.45
CA ARG A 283 -12.69 12.76 6.51
C ARG A 283 -13.56 11.64 5.97
N ARG A 284 -14.33 11.90 4.90
CA ARG A 284 -15.18 10.89 4.24
C ARG A 284 -14.36 9.93 3.39
N ALA A 285 -13.33 10.44 2.72
CA ALA A 285 -12.43 9.63 1.89
C ALA A 285 -11.46 8.77 2.72
N VAL A 286 -11.21 9.10 3.99
CA VAL A 286 -10.26 8.42 4.90
C VAL A 286 -11.00 7.76 6.08
N GLY A 287 -12.15 7.14 5.81
CA GLY A 287 -13.07 6.62 6.83
C GLY A 287 -12.44 5.66 7.84
N PHE A 288 -11.50 4.78 7.43
CA PHE A 288 -10.78 3.85 8.31
C PHE A 288 -9.34 4.29 8.61
N GLY A 289 -9.04 5.55 8.34
CA GLY A 289 -7.76 6.19 8.63
C GLY A 289 -6.74 6.10 7.51
N SER A 290 -5.51 6.48 7.82
CA SER A 290 -4.37 6.41 6.94
C SER A 290 -3.26 5.56 7.56
N ILE A 291 -2.47 4.91 6.70
CA ILE A 291 -1.25 4.21 7.06
C ILE A 291 -0.11 4.87 6.31
N HIS A 292 0.87 5.36 7.06
CA HIS A 292 2.12 5.87 6.52
C HIS A 292 3.19 4.77 6.61
N TRP A 293 3.72 4.37 5.44
CA TRP A 293 4.67 3.28 5.31
C TRP A 293 6.06 3.84 5.07
N GLU A 294 6.69 4.23 6.18
CA GLU A 294 8.03 4.78 6.18
C GLU A 294 9.10 3.68 6.07
N PRO A 295 10.33 4.01 5.65
CA PRO A 295 11.47 3.12 5.79
C PRO A 295 11.64 2.64 7.22
N ILE A 296 12.24 1.46 7.41
CA ILE A 296 12.53 0.96 8.75
C ILE A 296 13.63 1.81 9.38
N LYS A 297 13.39 2.31 10.61
CA LYS A 297 14.39 3.09 11.35
C LYS A 297 15.41 2.17 12.04
N ASN A 298 16.68 2.57 12.06
CA ASN A 298 17.71 1.87 12.82
C ASN A 298 17.67 2.34 14.29
N GLU A 299 16.74 1.78 15.02
CA GLU A 299 16.59 2.07 16.46
C GLU A 299 17.41 1.07 17.30
N PRO A 300 17.93 1.47 18.46
CA PRO A 300 18.58 0.55 19.37
C PRO A 300 17.58 -0.45 19.97
N ALA A 301 18.10 -1.56 20.46
CA ALA A 301 17.28 -2.50 21.22
C ALA A 301 16.84 -1.86 22.54
N ILE A 302 15.58 -2.08 22.92
CA ILE A 302 14.97 -1.51 24.13
C ILE A 302 14.89 -2.61 25.20
N LYS A 303 15.31 -2.31 26.43
CA LYS A 303 15.04 -3.16 27.59
C LYS A 303 13.60 -2.90 28.05
N THR A 304 12.79 -3.95 28.06
CA THR A 304 11.40 -3.88 28.55
C THR A 304 11.41 -3.92 30.10
N PRO A 305 10.33 -3.45 30.78
CA PRO A 305 10.26 -3.44 32.23
C PRO A 305 10.43 -4.82 32.89
N ASP A 306 10.10 -5.90 32.16
CA ASP A 306 10.31 -7.30 32.57
C ASP A 306 11.74 -7.83 32.34
N GLY A 307 12.68 -6.93 32.01
CA GLY A 307 14.10 -7.23 31.82
C GLY A 307 14.46 -7.88 30.49
N LYS A 308 13.47 -8.12 29.59
CA LYS A 308 13.74 -8.68 28.26
C LYS A 308 14.27 -7.62 27.31
N VAL A 309 15.14 -8.04 26.40
CA VAL A 309 15.64 -7.18 25.32
C VAL A 309 14.74 -7.32 24.10
N ARG A 310 14.06 -6.24 23.74
CA ARG A 310 13.26 -6.16 22.51
C ARG A 310 14.11 -5.55 21.41
N LYS A 311 14.39 -6.33 20.36
CA LYS A 311 15.09 -5.88 19.17
C LYS A 311 14.22 -4.92 18.34
N SER A 312 14.85 -3.95 17.66
CA SER A 312 14.17 -3.09 16.71
C SER A 312 13.70 -3.86 15.45
N GLU A 313 12.83 -3.23 14.66
CA GLU A 313 12.41 -3.82 13.39
C GLU A 313 13.58 -4.03 12.43
N TRP A 314 14.53 -3.08 12.37
CA TRP A 314 15.75 -3.19 11.55
C TRP A 314 16.61 -4.36 11.95
N MET A 315 16.90 -4.52 13.26
CA MET A 315 17.67 -5.65 13.78
C MET A 315 17.01 -6.98 13.43
N THR A 316 15.70 -7.08 13.65
CA THR A 316 14.95 -8.32 13.41
C THR A 316 14.91 -8.67 11.92
N PHE A 317 14.70 -7.67 11.06
CA PHE A 317 14.66 -7.85 9.62
C PHE A 317 16.01 -8.27 9.04
N THR A 318 17.09 -7.56 9.41
CA THR A 318 18.43 -7.84 8.90
C THR A 318 18.98 -9.17 9.40
N GLU A 319 18.73 -9.54 10.66
CA GLU A 319 19.08 -10.86 11.18
C GLU A 319 18.31 -11.99 10.52
N ALA A 320 17.03 -11.77 10.17
CA ALA A 320 16.25 -12.76 9.44
C ALA A 320 16.79 -12.98 8.03
N LEU A 321 17.19 -11.89 7.35
CA LEU A 321 17.75 -11.96 6.00
C LEU A 321 19.17 -12.52 6.03
N TRP A 322 19.99 -12.18 7.04
CA TRP A 322 21.37 -12.64 7.19
C TRP A 322 21.53 -14.15 7.25
N LYS A 323 20.53 -14.88 7.68
CA LYS A 323 20.51 -16.36 7.72
C LYS A 323 20.64 -17.01 6.35
N TYR A 324 20.26 -16.32 5.30
CA TYR A 324 20.22 -16.84 3.94
C TYR A 324 21.47 -16.46 3.16
N GLN A 325 22.60 -17.12 3.52
CA GLN A 325 23.89 -16.92 2.85
C GLN A 325 24.38 -18.23 2.21
N TRP A 326 24.54 -18.21 0.91
CA TRP A 326 25.10 -19.33 0.12
C TRP A 326 26.61 -19.18 -0.12
N LEU A 327 27.31 -18.48 0.78
CA LEU A 327 28.74 -18.26 0.78
C LEU A 327 29.44 -19.35 1.57
N ARG A 328 30.62 -19.79 1.11
CA ARG A 328 31.39 -20.86 1.77
C ARG A 328 32.01 -20.43 3.10
N LYS A 329 32.32 -19.14 3.23
CA LYS A 329 32.89 -18.51 4.45
C LYS A 329 31.90 -17.58 5.12
N ALA A 330 30.60 -17.91 5.06
CA ALA A 330 29.55 -17.09 5.64
C ALA A 330 29.68 -16.94 7.15
N ASP A 331 29.55 -15.71 7.65
CA ASP A 331 29.48 -15.43 9.08
C ASP A 331 28.11 -15.81 9.64
N LEU A 332 28.09 -16.49 10.77
CA LEU A 332 26.86 -16.90 11.44
C LEU A 332 26.10 -15.69 12.04
N LEU A 333 26.85 -14.74 12.57
CA LEU A 333 26.30 -13.56 13.22
C LEU A 333 26.56 -12.30 12.40
N LEU A 334 25.54 -11.45 12.30
CA LEU A 334 25.65 -10.11 11.72
C LEU A 334 26.30 -9.18 12.75
N SER A 335 27.51 -8.66 12.42
CA SER A 335 28.17 -7.68 13.29
C SER A 335 27.42 -6.34 13.27
N GLU A 336 27.54 -5.57 14.36
CA GLU A 336 26.93 -4.25 14.45
C GLU A 336 27.49 -3.27 13.42
N GLU A 337 28.80 -3.35 13.14
CA GLU A 337 29.45 -2.55 12.10
C GLU A 337 28.86 -2.80 10.71
N LEU A 338 28.64 -4.07 10.34
CA LEU A 338 27.99 -4.43 9.08
C LEU A 338 26.52 -3.99 9.03
N ARG A 339 25.79 -4.14 10.14
CA ARG A 339 24.39 -3.72 10.25
C ARG A 339 24.26 -2.21 10.08
N GLN A 340 25.13 -1.45 10.74
CA GLN A 340 25.16 0.02 10.61
C GLN A 340 25.50 0.44 9.19
N CYS A 341 26.56 -0.11 8.60
CA CYS A 341 26.92 0.15 7.20
C CYS A 341 25.77 -0.17 6.25
N TRP A 342 25.11 -1.30 6.45
CA TRP A 342 23.96 -1.71 5.63
C TRP A 342 22.81 -0.70 5.74
N PHE A 343 22.52 -0.20 6.95
CA PHE A 343 21.54 0.86 7.15
C PHE A 343 21.93 2.15 6.44
N ASP A 344 23.17 2.60 6.60
CA ASP A 344 23.69 3.84 6.00
C ASP A 344 23.57 3.82 4.47
N LEU A 345 23.77 2.64 3.85
CA LEU A 345 23.69 2.47 2.40
C LEU A 345 22.26 2.31 1.86
N THR A 346 21.28 2.00 2.71
CA THR A 346 19.92 1.69 2.27
C THR A 346 18.84 2.55 2.90
N GLN A 347 19.18 3.26 3.98
CA GLN A 347 18.26 4.09 4.77
C GLN A 347 16.96 3.37 5.14
N GLY A 348 17.04 2.04 5.37
CA GLY A 348 15.91 1.20 5.75
C GLY A 348 14.86 0.96 4.65
N ILE A 349 15.15 1.30 3.39
CA ILE A 349 14.29 0.97 2.25
C ILE A 349 14.41 -0.53 1.96
N LEU A 350 13.32 -1.29 2.19
CA LEU A 350 13.35 -2.75 2.17
C LEU A 350 13.83 -3.34 0.84
N ASP A 351 13.36 -2.81 -0.28
CA ASP A 351 13.74 -3.28 -1.62
C ASP A 351 15.25 -3.10 -1.85
N VAL A 352 15.79 -1.93 -1.51
CA VAL A 352 17.23 -1.64 -1.62
C VAL A 352 18.03 -2.54 -0.68
N THR A 353 17.52 -2.77 0.54
CA THR A 353 18.18 -3.62 1.55
C THR A 353 18.34 -5.06 1.05
N VAL A 354 17.27 -5.65 0.52
CA VAL A 354 17.32 -7.03 0.00
C VAL A 354 18.21 -7.11 -1.24
N LYS A 355 18.06 -6.18 -2.18
CA LYS A 355 18.86 -6.15 -3.42
C LYS A 355 20.36 -6.01 -3.13
N LEU A 356 20.73 -5.11 -2.21
CA LEU A 356 22.14 -4.93 -1.83
C LEU A 356 22.73 -6.23 -1.24
N PHE A 357 21.98 -6.93 -0.40
CA PHE A 357 22.41 -8.21 0.15
C PHE A 357 22.56 -9.31 -0.89
N VAL A 358 21.65 -9.39 -1.85
CA VAL A 358 21.71 -10.34 -2.97
C VAL A 358 22.94 -10.08 -3.84
N LEU A 359 23.13 -8.83 -4.27
CA LEU A 359 24.25 -8.45 -5.13
C LEU A 359 25.60 -8.58 -4.42
N ALA A 360 25.67 -8.26 -3.12
CA ALA A 360 26.88 -8.45 -2.33
C ALA A 360 27.27 -9.93 -2.23
N GLN A 361 26.31 -10.86 -2.09
CA GLN A 361 26.60 -12.29 -2.12
C GLN A 361 27.14 -12.76 -3.49
N ILE A 362 26.49 -12.34 -4.57
CA ILE A 362 26.93 -12.67 -5.94
C ILE A 362 28.36 -12.18 -6.15
N ARG A 363 28.65 -10.92 -5.79
CA ARG A 363 29.98 -10.33 -5.90
C ARG A 363 31.02 -11.02 -5.00
N ALA A 364 30.63 -11.51 -3.81
CA ALA A 364 31.47 -12.28 -2.93
C ALA A 364 31.88 -13.63 -3.55
N ILE A 365 30.96 -14.24 -4.31
CA ILE A 365 31.21 -15.48 -5.06
C ILE A 365 32.17 -15.22 -6.24
N GLU A 366 31.88 -14.21 -7.05
CA GLU A 366 32.65 -13.84 -8.23
C GLU A 366 34.11 -13.48 -7.89
N SER A 367 34.30 -12.72 -6.81
CA SER A 367 35.65 -12.34 -6.33
C SER A 367 36.39 -13.44 -5.59
N GLY A 368 35.77 -14.59 -5.30
CA GLY A 368 36.32 -15.65 -4.49
C GLY A 368 36.48 -15.33 -3.00
N LEU A 369 35.99 -14.18 -2.54
CA LEU A 369 36.05 -13.77 -1.13
C LEU A 369 35.19 -14.66 -0.25
N GLU A 370 34.04 -15.12 -0.79
CA GLU A 370 33.07 -16.02 -0.15
C GLU A 370 32.57 -15.57 1.23
N ARG A 371 32.60 -14.26 1.47
CA ARG A 371 32.20 -13.61 2.73
C ARG A 371 31.74 -12.18 2.45
N ILE A 372 30.74 -11.70 3.18
CA ILE A 372 30.30 -10.30 3.13
C ILE A 372 31.16 -9.48 4.12
N THR A 373 31.75 -8.41 3.64
CA THR A 373 32.52 -7.45 4.43
C THR A 373 31.94 -6.02 4.21
N VAL A 374 32.26 -5.10 5.12
CA VAL A 374 31.89 -3.68 4.98
C VAL A 374 32.39 -3.13 3.64
N LYS A 375 33.66 -3.38 3.29
CA LYS A 375 34.24 -2.95 2.00
C LYS A 375 33.51 -3.48 0.78
N LEU A 376 33.14 -4.78 0.83
CA LEU A 376 32.38 -5.41 -0.26
C LEU A 376 30.98 -4.79 -0.40
N LEU A 377 30.30 -4.55 0.72
CA LEU A 377 28.96 -3.97 0.74
C LEU A 377 29.00 -2.55 0.16
N GLN A 378 29.95 -1.71 0.59
CA GLN A 378 30.18 -0.38 0.08
C GLN A 378 30.51 -0.37 -1.43
N LYS A 379 31.41 -1.26 -1.88
CA LYS A 379 31.76 -1.39 -3.30
C LYS A 379 30.53 -1.78 -4.14
N THR A 380 29.75 -2.75 -3.68
CA THR A 380 28.52 -3.17 -4.35
C THR A 380 27.54 -2.03 -4.47
N TYR A 381 27.32 -1.24 -3.39
CA TYR A 381 26.46 -0.08 -3.43
C TYR A 381 26.97 0.97 -4.43
N GLN A 382 28.24 1.30 -4.40
CA GLN A 382 28.84 2.32 -5.27
C GLN A 382 28.75 1.97 -6.76
N GLU A 383 28.88 0.70 -7.13
CA GLU A 383 28.89 0.27 -8.51
C GLU A 383 27.48 -0.02 -9.06
N ASP A 384 26.63 -0.68 -8.26
CA ASP A 384 25.37 -1.25 -8.74
C ASP A 384 24.14 -0.36 -8.42
N PHE A 385 24.27 0.63 -7.51
CA PHE A 385 23.15 1.49 -7.07
C PHE A 385 23.29 2.95 -7.47
N LYS A 386 24.16 3.30 -8.40
CA LYS A 386 24.39 4.68 -8.87
C LYS A 386 23.12 5.49 -9.13
N PRO A 387 22.06 4.91 -9.78
CA PRO A 387 20.86 5.69 -10.09
C PRO A 387 20.10 6.21 -8.88
N ILE A 388 20.29 5.61 -7.69
CA ILE A 388 19.56 5.98 -6.48
C ILE A 388 20.43 6.65 -5.41
N HIS A 389 21.73 6.88 -5.67
CA HIS A 389 22.62 7.50 -4.69
C HIS A 389 22.08 8.84 -4.20
N HIS A 390 21.63 9.71 -5.10
CA HIS A 390 21.10 11.03 -4.77
C HIS A 390 19.86 10.96 -3.85
N ILE A 391 19.02 9.94 -4.00
CA ILE A 391 17.85 9.69 -3.14
C ILE A 391 18.31 9.26 -1.73
N ILE A 392 19.21 8.27 -1.67
CA ILE A 392 19.75 7.76 -0.40
C ILE A 392 20.54 8.85 0.33
N ASP A 393 21.29 9.67 -0.38
CA ASP A 393 22.06 10.78 0.20
C ASP A 393 21.15 11.88 0.75
N ALA A 394 20.03 12.16 0.08
CA ALA A 394 19.02 13.08 0.60
C ALA A 394 18.42 12.53 1.92
N LEU A 395 18.02 11.26 1.96
CA LEU A 395 17.50 10.64 3.17
C LEU A 395 18.54 10.59 4.31
N ARG A 396 19.79 10.25 3.98
CA ARG A 396 20.90 10.20 4.95
C ARG A 396 21.20 11.56 5.56
N SER A 397 21.05 12.63 4.78
CA SER A 397 21.29 14.00 5.29
C SER A 397 20.29 14.42 6.36
N GLY A 398 19.08 13.84 6.39
CA GLY A 398 17.99 14.28 7.25
C GLY A 398 17.50 15.71 6.98
N ASP A 399 18.03 16.39 5.96
CA ASP A 399 17.67 17.75 5.62
C ASP A 399 16.36 17.77 4.83
N ALA A 400 15.31 18.34 5.43
CA ALA A 400 14.00 18.46 4.83
C ALA A 400 14.00 19.13 3.45
N ARG A 401 14.86 20.14 3.23
CA ARG A 401 14.98 20.85 1.94
C ARG A 401 15.55 19.96 0.84
N ARG A 402 16.53 19.11 1.18
CA ARG A 402 17.11 18.15 0.21
C ARG A 402 16.12 17.03 -0.10
N ILE A 403 15.40 16.55 0.91
CA ILE A 403 14.38 15.50 0.75
C ILE A 403 13.19 16.03 -0.07
N ALA A 404 12.82 17.31 0.11
CA ALA A 404 11.72 17.95 -0.64
C ALA A 404 11.94 18.03 -2.16
N GLN A 405 13.19 17.91 -2.63
CA GLN A 405 13.49 17.78 -4.06
C GLN A 405 12.91 16.48 -4.67
N TYR A 406 12.56 15.51 -3.81
CA TYR A 406 11.99 14.22 -4.20
C TYR A 406 10.59 14.08 -3.60
N PRO A 407 9.52 14.49 -4.29
CA PRO A 407 8.15 14.50 -3.75
C PRO A 407 7.68 13.14 -3.23
N ASP A 408 8.23 12.05 -3.76
CA ASP A 408 7.91 10.68 -3.32
C ASP A 408 8.56 10.30 -1.96
N LEU A 409 9.41 11.17 -1.39
CA LEU A 409 10.08 10.97 -0.11
C LEU A 409 9.54 11.87 1.01
N ILE A 410 8.60 12.75 0.74
CA ILE A 410 8.07 13.70 1.73
C ILE A 410 7.14 12.94 2.68
N THR A 411 7.58 12.74 3.92
CA THR A 411 6.74 12.21 5.00
C THR A 411 6.01 13.34 5.72
N PRO A 412 4.95 13.05 6.50
CA PRO A 412 4.28 14.08 7.33
C PRO A 412 5.21 14.76 8.33
N GLU A 413 6.28 14.09 8.74
CA GLU A 413 7.30 14.67 9.63
C GLU A 413 8.19 15.68 8.88
N ILE A 414 8.62 15.34 7.67
CA ILE A 414 9.38 16.20 6.77
C ILE A 414 8.56 17.42 6.36
N ASP A 415 7.30 17.23 6.03
CA ASP A 415 6.38 18.30 5.68
C ASP A 415 6.22 19.31 6.83
N ARG A 416 6.04 18.81 8.06
CA ARG A 416 6.03 19.67 9.26
C ARG A 416 7.35 20.43 9.48
N GLN A 417 8.49 19.82 9.18
CA GLN A 417 9.79 20.49 9.28
C GLN A 417 9.91 21.59 8.22
N LEU A 418 9.44 21.34 7.00
CA LEU A 418 9.41 22.34 5.93
C LEU A 418 8.53 23.54 6.29
N LEU A 419 7.32 23.30 6.78
CA LEU A 419 6.41 24.36 7.24
C LEU A 419 7.05 25.22 8.33
N LYS A 420 7.73 24.64 9.32
CA LYS A 420 8.48 25.37 10.35
C LYS A 420 9.66 26.15 9.80
N LEU A 421 10.29 25.67 8.73
CA LEU A 421 11.39 26.40 8.08
C LEU A 421 10.87 27.59 7.29
N PHE A 422 9.73 27.45 6.62
CA PHE A 422 9.11 28.54 5.87
C PHE A 422 8.55 29.62 6.81
N SER A 423 7.88 29.25 7.91
CA SER A 423 7.39 30.24 8.90
C SER A 423 8.53 31.06 9.51
N LYS A 424 9.67 30.46 9.82
CA LYS A 424 10.85 31.18 10.32
C LYS A 424 11.49 32.12 9.27
N ILE A 425 11.42 31.75 7.98
CA ILE A 425 11.91 32.62 6.92
C ILE A 425 10.98 33.82 6.73
N GLU A 426 9.66 33.60 6.82
CA GLU A 426 8.68 34.70 6.77
C GLU A 426 8.82 35.63 7.98
N GLU A 427 8.95 35.10 9.20
CA GLU A 427 9.21 35.91 10.40
C GLU A 427 10.49 36.75 10.27
N SER A 428 11.59 36.15 9.81
CA SER A 428 12.85 36.88 9.63
C SER A 428 12.81 37.90 8.48
N ALA A 429 12.00 37.69 7.46
CA ALA A 429 11.82 38.66 6.38
C ALA A 429 11.00 39.87 6.84
N ILE A 430 9.96 39.65 7.66
CA ILE A 430 9.15 40.70 8.28
C ILE A 430 10.00 41.53 9.24
N GLU A 431 10.82 40.91 10.11
CA GLU A 431 11.74 41.62 11.00
C GLU A 431 12.74 42.49 10.23
N GLN A 432 13.27 42.04 9.08
CA GLN A 432 14.15 42.82 8.24
C GLN A 432 13.45 43.99 7.51
N GLU A 433 12.19 43.80 7.10
CA GLU A 433 11.39 44.89 6.52
C GLU A 433 11.04 45.96 7.58
N ASP A 434 10.73 45.55 8.81
CA ASP A 434 10.47 46.47 9.92
C ASP A 434 11.73 47.25 10.33
N GLU A 435 12.89 46.57 10.42
CA GLU A 435 14.19 47.27 10.66
C GLU A 435 14.53 48.28 9.55
N LEU A 436 14.26 47.94 8.29
CA LEU A 436 14.50 48.86 7.15
C LEU A 436 13.52 50.05 7.16
N ALA A 437 12.26 49.82 7.59
CA ALA A 437 11.27 50.90 7.72
C ALA A 437 11.60 51.86 8.87
N GLU A 438 12.13 51.37 10.01
CA GLU A 438 12.60 52.21 11.12
C GLU A 438 13.86 53.04 10.69
N TYR A 439 14.75 52.49 9.91
CA TYR A 439 15.93 53.22 9.39
C TYR A 439 15.53 54.33 8.43
N GLN A 440 14.53 54.13 7.57
CA GLN A 440 14.00 55.15 6.64
C GLN A 440 13.17 56.25 7.33
N GLY A 441 12.44 55.89 8.40
CA GLY A 441 11.68 56.87 9.19
C GLY A 441 12.57 57.81 10.04
N HIS A 442 13.80 57.42 10.37
CA HIS A 442 14.76 58.26 11.09
C HIS A 442 15.45 59.29 10.18
N ASP A 443 15.56 59.02 8.88
CA ASP A 443 16.21 59.95 7.91
C ASP A 443 15.27 61.09 7.45
N GLU A 444 13.95 60.94 7.54
CA GLU A 444 12.95 61.98 7.24
C GLU A 444 12.71 62.97 8.41
N SER A 445 13.17 62.61 9.63
CA SER A 445 13.01 63.52 10.80
C SER A 445 14.17 64.47 11.02
N ILE A 446 15.20 64.47 10.12
CA ILE A 446 16.42 65.33 10.19
C ILE A 446 16.50 66.33 9.01
N ARG A 447 15.42 66.52 8.26
CA ARG A 447 15.31 67.56 7.23
C ARG A 447 14.34 68.69 7.62
#